data_94a5185eb6c07a8e11b4482b4527e9d3
#
_entry.id   94a5185eb6c07a8e11b4482b4527e9d3
#
_cell.length_a   1.000
_cell.length_b   1.000
_cell.length_c   1.000
_cell.angle_alpha   90.00
_cell.angle_beta   90.00
_cell.angle_gamma   90.00
#
_symmetry.space_group_name_H-M   'P 1'
#
loop_
_entity.id
_entity.type
_entity.pdbx_description
1 polymer ?
#
loop_
_entity_poly.entity_id
_entity_poly.type
_entity_poly.pdbx_seq_one_letter_code
_entity_poly.pdbx_strand_id
1 'polypeptide(L)'
;RNYATHIEKVVGGVPGSNVEVDAQLRSRSPINFLQRAKGLPIDLNAGIHDGHTGSVPISHTLIAFNALAKANDQTKQQISSADIREMTQKQTVPDALQFEGESEKRTHEVLLRRNAGSSRVTIFEGGHEGDLPTAIEWLSQQSRSR
;
A
#
# COMPACT_ATOMS: atom_id res chain seq x y z
N ARG A 1 -5.59 -10.43 -17.42
CA ARG A 1 -5.49 -11.66 -16.59
C ARG A 1 -6.71 -11.71 -15.67
N ASN A 2 -7.39 -12.85 -15.63
CA ASN A 2 -8.61 -12.98 -14.82
C ASN A 2 -8.26 -13.47 -13.40
N TYR A 3 -7.73 -12.57 -12.56
CA TYR A 3 -7.40 -12.88 -11.18
C TYR A 3 -8.64 -13.26 -10.35
N ALA A 4 -9.82 -12.68 -10.65
CA ALA A 4 -11.04 -13.00 -9.93
C ALA A 4 -11.35 -14.50 -9.96
N THR A 5 -11.32 -15.13 -11.13
CA THR A 5 -11.54 -16.57 -11.26
C THR A 5 -10.52 -17.43 -10.51
N HIS A 6 -9.27 -16.96 -10.41
CA HIS A 6 -8.25 -17.68 -9.62
C HIS A 6 -8.53 -17.58 -8.13
N ILE A 7 -8.92 -16.39 -7.65
CA ILE A 7 -9.31 -16.17 -6.25
C ILE A 7 -10.52 -17.01 -5.90
N GLU A 8 -11.58 -17.01 -6.74
CA GLU A 8 -12.78 -17.80 -6.56
C GLU A 8 -12.47 -19.31 -6.41
N LYS A 9 -11.56 -19.83 -7.23
CA LYS A 9 -11.11 -21.23 -7.12
C LYS A 9 -10.38 -21.52 -5.81
N VAL A 10 -9.57 -20.57 -5.32
CA VAL A 10 -8.78 -20.73 -4.08
C VAL A 10 -9.68 -20.67 -2.85
N VAL A 11 -10.71 -19.82 -2.85
CA VAL A 11 -11.61 -19.62 -1.69
C VAL A 11 -12.88 -20.46 -1.75
N GLY A 12 -13.12 -21.15 -2.86
CA GLY A 12 -14.24 -22.08 -3.03
C GLY A 12 -15.53 -21.45 -3.56
N GLY A 13 -15.50 -20.22 -4.09
CA GLY A 13 -16.67 -19.59 -4.69
C GLY A 13 -16.53 -18.07 -4.87
N VAL A 14 -17.60 -17.46 -5.37
CA VAL A 14 -17.68 -16.02 -5.59
C VAL A 14 -17.79 -15.28 -4.25
N PRO A 15 -17.06 -14.16 -4.04
CA PRO A 15 -17.21 -13.32 -2.84
C PRO A 15 -18.68 -12.96 -2.57
N GLY A 16 -19.12 -13.13 -1.32
CA GLY A 16 -20.50 -12.87 -0.91
C GLY A 16 -21.47 -14.03 -1.19
N SER A 17 -21.02 -15.15 -1.77
CA SER A 17 -21.91 -16.28 -2.07
C SER A 17 -22.32 -17.08 -0.83
N ASN A 18 -21.46 -17.16 0.17
CA ASN A 18 -21.73 -17.80 1.47
C ASN A 18 -20.68 -17.40 2.52
N VAL A 19 -20.95 -17.73 3.78
CA VAL A 19 -20.11 -17.34 4.92
C VAL A 19 -18.73 -18.01 4.94
N GLU A 20 -18.60 -19.19 4.39
CA GLU A 20 -17.35 -19.96 4.31
C GLU A 20 -16.39 -19.30 3.31
N VAL A 21 -16.86 -18.93 2.13
CA VAL A 21 -16.09 -18.20 1.11
C VAL A 21 -15.62 -16.86 1.68
N ASP A 22 -16.50 -16.11 2.34
CA ASP A 22 -16.15 -14.82 2.92
C ASP A 22 -15.17 -14.96 4.09
N ALA A 23 -15.27 -16.04 4.87
CA ALA A 23 -14.31 -16.36 5.91
C ALA A 23 -12.91 -16.66 5.34
N GLN A 24 -12.84 -17.44 4.23
CA GLN A 24 -11.59 -17.70 3.52
C GLN A 24 -10.96 -16.40 2.97
N LEU A 25 -11.75 -15.53 2.39
CA LEU A 25 -11.28 -14.22 1.92
C LEU A 25 -10.73 -13.38 3.06
N ARG A 26 -11.47 -13.25 4.17
CA ARG A 26 -11.03 -12.48 5.34
C ARG A 26 -9.74 -13.03 5.94
N SER A 27 -9.62 -14.35 6.10
CA SER A 27 -8.45 -14.98 6.70
C SER A 27 -7.18 -14.86 5.86
N ARG A 28 -7.33 -14.65 4.55
CA ARG A 28 -6.22 -14.50 3.58
C ARG A 28 -5.91 -13.03 3.21
N SER A 29 -6.73 -12.08 3.66
CA SER A 29 -6.54 -10.65 3.37
C SER A 29 -5.65 -9.98 4.43
N PRO A 30 -4.41 -9.58 4.08
CA PRO A 30 -3.48 -8.95 5.03
C PRO A 30 -4.07 -7.73 5.74
N ILE A 31 -4.92 -6.96 5.06
CA ILE A 31 -5.55 -5.76 5.62
C ILE A 31 -6.26 -6.01 6.95
N ASN A 32 -6.81 -7.21 7.16
CA ASN A 32 -7.50 -7.57 8.40
C ASN A 32 -6.55 -7.81 9.59
N PHE A 33 -5.25 -7.85 9.34
CA PHE A 33 -4.24 -8.18 10.35
C PHE A 33 -3.21 -7.05 10.57
N LEU A 34 -3.22 -5.99 9.74
CA LEU A 34 -2.24 -4.90 9.81
C LEU A 34 -2.25 -4.18 11.17
N GLN A 35 -3.37 -4.17 11.90
CA GLN A 35 -3.41 -3.65 13.27
C GLN A 35 -2.47 -4.38 14.24
N ARG A 36 -2.04 -5.62 13.91
CA ARG A 36 -1.08 -6.39 14.70
C ARG A 36 0.38 -6.02 14.40
N ALA A 37 0.59 -5.19 13.39
CA ALA A 37 1.91 -4.75 12.94
C ALA A 37 2.35 -3.43 13.58
N LYS A 38 1.71 -3.01 14.68
CA LYS A 38 2.10 -1.82 15.44
C LYS A 38 3.58 -1.88 15.81
N GLY A 39 4.31 -0.81 15.47
CA GLY A 39 5.74 -0.68 15.77
C GLY A 39 6.68 -1.44 14.84
N LEU A 40 6.17 -2.29 13.94
CA LEU A 40 7.03 -2.93 12.94
C LEU A 40 7.41 -1.95 11.84
N PRO A 41 8.70 -1.90 11.43
CA PRO A 41 9.11 -1.15 10.25
C PRO A 41 8.49 -1.76 8.98
N ILE A 42 7.65 -0.97 8.30
CA ILE A 42 6.99 -1.39 7.05
C ILE A 42 7.10 -0.28 6.04
N ASP A 43 7.71 -0.57 4.88
CA ASP A 43 7.80 0.34 3.74
C ASP A 43 6.90 -0.15 2.61
N LEU A 44 5.87 0.63 2.31
CA LEU A 44 4.92 0.36 1.24
C LEU A 44 5.27 1.22 0.02
N ASN A 45 5.46 0.61 -1.13
CA ASN A 45 5.80 1.31 -2.36
C ASN A 45 4.85 0.89 -3.49
N ALA A 46 4.41 1.85 -4.31
CA ALA A 46 3.61 1.59 -5.51
C ALA A 46 3.85 2.69 -6.57
N GLY A 47 3.82 2.32 -7.84
CA GLY A 47 3.80 3.29 -8.93
C GLY A 47 2.40 3.89 -9.12
N ILE A 48 2.33 5.17 -9.46
CA ILE A 48 1.06 5.91 -9.60
C ILE A 48 0.15 5.33 -10.68
N HIS A 49 0.74 4.66 -11.69
CA HIS A 49 0.01 4.04 -12.81
C HIS A 49 -0.39 2.58 -12.55
N ASP A 50 -0.05 2.01 -11.39
CA ASP A 50 -0.43 0.63 -11.08
C ASP A 50 -1.96 0.49 -10.96
N GLY A 51 -2.48 -0.59 -11.55
CA GLY A 51 -3.92 -0.80 -11.73
C GLY A 51 -4.46 -0.26 -13.07
N HIS A 52 -3.74 0.60 -13.75
CA HIS A 52 -4.01 1.04 -15.14
C HIS A 52 -3.09 0.33 -16.14
N THR A 53 -1.79 0.31 -15.87
CA THR A 53 -0.79 -0.44 -16.65
C THR A 53 -0.42 -1.77 -16.02
N GLY A 54 -0.73 -1.96 -14.74
CA GLY A 54 -0.51 -3.16 -13.94
C GLY A 54 -1.82 -3.78 -13.43
N SER A 55 -1.69 -4.64 -12.42
CA SER A 55 -2.80 -5.47 -11.92
C SER A 55 -3.37 -5.02 -10.59
N VAL A 56 -2.66 -4.16 -9.85
CA VAL A 56 -2.97 -3.81 -8.46
C VAL A 56 -3.16 -2.31 -8.34
N PRO A 57 -4.41 -1.83 -8.17
CA PRO A 57 -4.65 -0.40 -7.98
C PRO A 57 -3.89 0.15 -6.75
N ILE A 58 -3.32 1.34 -6.87
CA ILE A 58 -2.58 2.00 -5.78
C ILE A 58 -3.43 2.18 -4.52
N SER A 59 -4.76 2.17 -4.65
CA SER A 59 -5.67 2.22 -3.50
C SER A 59 -5.41 1.10 -2.49
N HIS A 60 -4.95 -0.09 -2.92
CA HIS A 60 -4.59 -1.18 -2.02
C HIS A 60 -3.44 -0.78 -1.09
N THR A 61 -2.40 -0.17 -1.64
CA THR A 61 -1.24 0.33 -0.90
C THR A 61 -1.62 1.46 0.06
N LEU A 62 -2.44 2.42 -0.40
CA LEU A 62 -2.85 3.58 0.40
C LEU A 62 -3.81 3.18 1.53
N ILE A 63 -4.73 2.24 1.30
CA ILE A 63 -5.61 1.70 2.34
C ILE A 63 -4.80 0.91 3.38
N ALA A 64 -3.80 0.12 2.94
CA ALA A 64 -2.90 -0.59 3.84
C ALA A 64 -2.10 0.39 4.72
N PHE A 65 -1.57 1.47 4.14
CA PHE A 65 -0.91 2.53 4.91
C PHE A 65 -1.85 3.16 5.94
N ASN A 66 -3.08 3.47 5.59
CA ASN A 66 -4.07 4.03 6.52
C ASN A 66 -4.34 3.08 7.69
N ALA A 67 -4.38 1.78 7.45
CA ALA A 67 -4.52 0.78 8.52
C ALA A 67 -3.30 0.76 9.45
N LEU A 68 -2.08 0.86 8.90
CA LEU A 68 -0.84 0.96 9.67
C LEU A 68 -0.74 2.29 10.43
N ALA A 69 -1.14 3.40 9.82
CA ALA A 69 -1.20 4.70 10.48
C ALA A 69 -2.12 4.67 11.71
N LYS A 70 -3.28 4.02 11.57
CA LYS A 70 -4.18 3.79 12.70
C LYS A 70 -3.55 2.88 13.77
N ALA A 71 -2.91 1.79 13.38
CA ALA A 71 -2.24 0.87 14.30
C ALA A 71 -1.12 1.53 15.10
N ASN A 72 -0.40 2.48 14.49
CA ASN A 72 0.69 3.24 15.10
C ASN A 72 0.23 4.51 15.85
N ASP A 73 -1.08 4.71 16.07
CA ASP A 73 -1.67 5.91 16.69
C ASP A 73 -1.36 7.22 15.94
N GLN A 74 -1.17 7.12 14.62
CA GLN A 74 -0.82 8.23 13.71
C GLN A 74 -1.98 8.55 12.75
N THR A 75 -3.21 8.60 13.24
CA THR A 75 -4.40 8.79 12.39
C THR A 75 -4.40 10.08 11.58
N LYS A 76 -3.69 11.12 12.07
CA LYS A 76 -3.49 12.38 11.33
C LYS A 76 -2.68 12.22 10.05
N GLN A 77 -1.92 11.12 9.92
CA GLN A 77 -1.14 10.82 8.73
C GLN A 77 -1.94 10.04 7.68
N GLN A 78 -3.16 9.64 7.98
CA GLN A 78 -4.01 8.94 7.01
C GLN A 78 -4.30 9.83 5.80
N ILE A 79 -4.38 9.19 4.65
CA ILE A 79 -4.76 9.81 3.37
C ILE A 79 -6.28 9.70 3.26
N SER A 80 -6.94 10.81 2.90
CA SER A 80 -8.40 10.82 2.82
C SER A 80 -8.93 9.86 1.75
N SER A 81 -10.15 9.36 1.94
CA SER A 81 -10.79 8.51 0.93
C SER A 81 -11.05 9.26 -0.38
N ALA A 82 -11.18 10.59 -0.35
CA ALA A 82 -11.31 11.42 -1.54
C ALA A 82 -9.99 11.43 -2.33
N ASP A 83 -8.87 11.70 -1.67
CA ASP A 83 -7.54 11.72 -2.29
C ASP A 83 -7.15 10.35 -2.84
N ILE A 84 -7.44 9.27 -2.10
CA ILE A 84 -7.19 7.90 -2.58
C ILE A 84 -7.96 7.64 -3.87
N ARG A 85 -9.24 8.02 -3.94
CA ARG A 85 -10.04 7.88 -5.16
C ARG A 85 -9.49 8.73 -6.29
N GLU A 86 -9.13 9.98 -6.02
CA GLU A 86 -8.59 10.90 -7.01
C GLU A 86 -7.29 10.35 -7.60
N MET A 87 -6.32 10.00 -6.77
CA MET A 87 -5.06 9.39 -7.22
C MET A 87 -5.28 8.12 -8.02
N THR A 88 -6.19 7.23 -7.57
CA THR A 88 -6.49 5.98 -8.26
C THR A 88 -7.12 6.23 -9.63
N GLN A 89 -7.96 7.25 -9.78
CA GLN A 89 -8.66 7.52 -11.03
C GLN A 89 -7.85 8.38 -12.00
N LYS A 90 -7.20 9.43 -11.48
CA LYS A 90 -6.48 10.41 -12.32
C LYS A 90 -5.00 10.09 -12.53
N GLN A 91 -4.45 9.15 -11.77
CA GLN A 91 -3.01 8.81 -11.79
C GLN A 91 -2.12 10.03 -11.53
N THR A 92 -2.56 10.93 -10.65
CA THR A 92 -1.84 12.12 -10.23
C THR A 92 -1.99 12.32 -8.74
N VAL A 93 -0.94 12.81 -8.09
CA VAL A 93 -0.97 13.16 -6.67
C VAL A 93 -1.51 14.59 -6.53
N PRO A 94 -2.53 14.84 -5.68
CA PRO A 94 -3.00 16.20 -5.39
C PRO A 94 -1.86 17.09 -4.86
N ASP A 95 -1.84 18.37 -5.24
CA ASP A 95 -0.77 19.32 -4.89
C ASP A 95 -0.48 19.36 -3.37
N ALA A 96 -1.52 19.32 -2.56
CA ALA A 96 -1.40 19.33 -1.09
C ALA A 96 -0.73 18.06 -0.50
N LEU A 97 -0.55 17.02 -1.30
CA LEU A 97 0.05 15.73 -0.90
C LEU A 97 1.38 15.46 -1.58
N GLN A 98 1.78 16.30 -2.53
CA GLN A 98 3.05 16.12 -3.25
C GLN A 98 4.22 16.09 -2.28
N PHE A 99 5.20 15.27 -2.61
CA PHE A 99 6.42 15.16 -1.83
C PHE A 99 7.35 16.33 -2.15
N GLU A 100 7.58 17.17 -1.16
CA GLU A 100 8.52 18.29 -1.22
C GLU A 100 9.75 17.95 -0.38
N GLY A 101 10.71 17.26 -0.91
CA GLY A 101 11.90 16.90 -0.16
C GLY A 101 12.94 16.14 -0.97
N GLU A 102 14.11 15.98 -0.38
CA GLU A 102 15.13 15.09 -0.92
C GLU A 102 14.75 13.64 -0.59
N SER A 103 14.71 12.79 -1.58
CA SER A 103 14.59 11.35 -1.39
C SER A 103 15.96 10.69 -1.48
N GLU A 104 16.08 9.52 -0.87
CA GLU A 104 17.20 8.62 -1.15
C GLU A 104 17.32 8.41 -2.67
N LYS A 105 18.51 8.05 -3.14
CA LYS A 105 18.73 7.77 -4.56
C LYS A 105 17.79 6.66 -5.04
N ARG A 106 16.89 7.01 -5.94
CA ARG A 106 15.86 6.11 -6.49
C ARG A 106 15.94 6.03 -8.01
N THR A 107 15.39 4.93 -8.54
CA THR A 107 15.19 4.77 -9.98
C THR A 107 14.07 5.68 -10.48
N HIS A 108 13.06 5.92 -9.65
CA HIS A 108 11.84 6.66 -10.00
C HIS A 108 11.65 7.87 -9.10
N GLU A 109 11.07 8.93 -9.65
CA GLU A 109 10.69 10.14 -8.92
C GLU A 109 9.65 9.81 -7.84
N VAL A 110 9.82 10.38 -6.64
CA VAL A 110 8.86 10.26 -5.54
C VAL A 110 7.79 11.33 -5.69
N LEU A 111 6.55 10.92 -5.89
CA LEU A 111 5.40 11.82 -6.03
C LEU A 111 4.72 12.10 -4.69
N LEU A 112 4.63 11.09 -3.82
CA LEU A 112 4.07 11.20 -2.48
C LEU A 112 4.89 10.34 -1.53
N ARG A 113 5.17 10.89 -0.33
CA ARG A 113 5.71 10.12 0.79
C ARG A 113 5.05 10.55 2.08
N ARG A 114 4.63 9.56 2.88
CA ARG A 114 4.14 9.78 4.23
C ARG A 114 4.71 8.76 5.20
N ASN A 115 4.98 9.23 6.42
CA ASN A 115 5.42 8.40 7.52
C ASN A 115 4.33 8.36 8.61
N ALA A 116 4.13 7.19 9.20
CA ALA A 116 3.20 6.97 10.29
C ALA A 116 3.85 6.06 11.34
N GLY A 117 4.61 6.65 12.27
CA GLY A 117 5.44 5.91 13.22
C GLY A 117 6.54 5.14 12.49
N SER A 118 6.58 3.82 12.68
CA SER A 118 7.54 2.92 12.02
C SER A 118 7.16 2.57 10.56
N SER A 119 5.98 2.96 10.10
CA SER A 119 5.52 2.64 8.75
C SER A 119 5.66 3.83 7.81
N ARG A 120 5.99 3.53 6.55
CA ARG A 120 6.11 4.51 5.47
C ARG A 120 5.33 4.07 4.25
N VAL A 121 4.78 5.02 3.50
CA VAL A 121 4.27 4.81 2.14
C VAL A 121 4.98 5.75 1.17
N THR A 122 5.30 5.23 -0.01
CA THR A 122 5.85 6.00 -1.12
C THR A 122 5.08 5.66 -2.39
N ILE A 123 4.52 6.68 -3.04
CA ILE A 123 4.01 6.60 -4.41
C ILE A 123 5.05 7.25 -5.32
N PHE A 124 5.47 6.54 -6.34
CA PHE A 124 6.49 6.98 -7.28
C PHE A 124 5.94 7.05 -8.71
N GLU A 125 6.64 7.77 -9.58
CA GLU A 125 6.35 7.79 -11.00
C GLU A 125 6.72 6.45 -11.62
N GLY A 126 5.72 5.64 -12.00
CA GLY A 126 5.92 4.29 -12.54
C GLY A 126 4.65 3.44 -12.51
N GLY A 127 4.79 2.20 -12.94
CA GLY A 127 3.71 1.21 -13.03
C GLY A 127 3.81 0.11 -11.96
N HIS A 128 3.48 -1.12 -12.40
CA HIS A 128 3.55 -2.32 -11.54
C HIS A 128 4.98 -2.86 -11.48
N GLU A 129 5.81 -2.18 -10.74
CA GLU A 129 7.24 -2.48 -10.61
C GLU A 129 7.73 -2.23 -9.18
N GLY A 130 8.93 -2.72 -8.87
CA GLY A 130 9.56 -2.55 -7.57
C GLY A 130 10.91 -1.84 -7.70
N ASP A 131 11.20 -0.94 -6.77
CA ASP A 131 12.52 -0.33 -6.61
C ASP A 131 13.35 -1.15 -5.61
N LEU A 132 13.91 -2.26 -6.10
CA LEU A 132 14.67 -3.20 -5.27
C LEU A 132 15.90 -2.58 -4.59
N PRO A 133 16.73 -1.75 -5.27
CA PRO A 133 17.87 -1.11 -4.60
C PRO A 133 17.45 -0.29 -3.39
N THR A 134 16.41 0.53 -3.52
CA THR A 134 15.89 1.35 -2.43
C THR A 134 15.27 0.51 -1.31
N ALA A 135 14.58 -0.57 -1.65
CA ALA A 135 14.01 -1.50 -0.65
C ALA A 135 15.11 -2.18 0.18
N ILE A 136 16.21 -2.61 -0.45
CA ILE A 136 17.37 -3.22 0.23
C ILE A 136 18.05 -2.19 1.12
N GLU A 137 18.30 -0.98 0.63
CA GLU A 137 18.89 0.10 1.42
C GLU A 137 18.04 0.40 2.66
N TRP A 138 16.74 0.60 2.49
CA TRP A 138 15.83 0.86 3.60
C TRP A 138 15.83 -0.30 4.61
N LEU A 139 15.78 -1.55 4.16
CA LEU A 139 15.81 -2.72 5.05
C LEU A 139 17.11 -2.82 5.84
N SER A 140 18.25 -2.46 5.22
CA SER A 140 19.56 -2.51 5.88
C SER A 140 19.68 -1.55 7.07
N GLN A 141 18.85 -0.50 7.11
CA GLN A 141 18.80 0.50 8.16
C GLN A 141 17.90 0.09 9.33
N GLN A 142 17.12 -0.99 9.17
CA GLN A 142 16.19 -1.44 10.21
C GLN A 142 16.90 -2.31 11.24
N SER A 143 16.61 -2.05 12.52
CA SER A 143 17.09 -2.87 13.62
C SER A 143 15.90 -3.31 14.50
N ARG A 144 15.99 -4.50 15.07
CA ARG A 144 15.05 -4.89 16.14
C ARG A 144 15.47 -4.19 17.41
N SER A 145 14.62 -3.32 17.95
CA SER A 145 14.72 -2.95 19.37
C SER A 145 14.53 -4.23 20.20
N ARG A 146 15.52 -4.58 21.01
CA ARG A 146 15.45 -5.67 21.98
C ARG A 146 14.54 -5.29 23.13
#